data_bcaa68c1a4b362415f4cb746e7624590
#
_entry.id   bcaa68c1a4b362415f4cb746e7624590
#
_cell.length_a   1.000
_cell.length_b   1.000
_cell.length_c   1.000
_cell.angle_alpha   90.00
_cell.angle_beta   90.00
_cell.angle_gamma   90.00
#
_symmetry.space_group_name_H-M   'P 1'
#
loop_
_entity.id
_entity.type
_entity.pdbx_description
1 polymer ?
#
loop_
_entity_poly.entity_id
_entity_poly.type
_entity_poly.pdbx_seq_one_letter_code
_entity_poly.pdbx_strand_id
1 'polypeptide(L)'
;MRKLTKGFLIFGVVTTVIGFILLFVDIQSDGIKSLLAMSKEPVYDSQMEELTFGKEVENLDITLHQHALTITDSFDDQIHISYHPSISANHDLVTNQNDKTLSLIDKKLSETPFLSSGIGGILHIASSYSSRFNEVILQVPKGRSLKGINISANRGQTSITNASLENATINTNNSYLLRIEGSRIKNSKLTTPNIINIFDTDLTDSQLESTEHHFHAENIQVHGKVELTSKDHLSITLTQKESQRINWDISSNYGSILQATREKPGSKYTELSNPYKTEKADVKDQLIARADDDITLVSIPNRR
;
A
#
# COMPACT_ATOMS: atom_id res chain seq x y z
N MET A 1 51.83 -24.83 2.53
CA MET A 1 50.53 -24.20 2.26
C MET A 1 49.75 -23.73 3.52
N ARG A 2 49.69 -24.52 4.60
CA ARG A 2 48.91 -24.12 5.82
C ARG A 2 49.38 -22.84 6.56
N LYS A 3 50.64 -22.46 6.50
CA LYS A 3 51.14 -21.24 7.20
C LYS A 3 50.78 -19.95 6.45
N LEU A 4 50.82 -19.97 5.12
CA LEU A 4 50.46 -18.83 4.27
C LEU A 4 48.93 -18.55 4.38
N THR A 5 48.12 -19.57 4.37
CA THR A 5 46.66 -19.44 4.49
C THR A 5 46.26 -18.84 5.84
N LYS A 6 46.92 -19.25 6.94
CA LYS A 6 46.69 -18.64 8.27
C LYS A 6 47.09 -17.16 8.30
N GLY A 7 48.20 -16.79 7.63
CA GLY A 7 48.64 -15.39 7.55
C GLY A 7 47.63 -14.52 6.81
N PHE A 8 47.09 -14.98 5.67
CA PHE A 8 46.05 -14.28 4.94
C PHE A 8 44.73 -14.15 5.73
N LEU A 9 44.35 -15.18 6.47
CA LEU A 9 43.17 -15.15 7.30
C LEU A 9 43.29 -14.14 8.45
N ILE A 10 44.45 -14.13 9.15
CA ILE A 10 44.72 -13.16 10.21
C ILE A 10 44.75 -11.75 9.64
N PHE A 11 45.40 -11.53 8.50
CA PHE A 11 45.43 -10.23 7.83
C PHE A 11 44.04 -9.77 7.46
N GLY A 12 43.17 -10.63 6.86
CA GLY A 12 41.79 -10.32 6.52
C GLY A 12 40.95 -9.94 7.74
N VAL A 13 41.07 -10.68 8.85
CA VAL A 13 40.39 -10.36 10.10
C VAL A 13 40.85 -9.01 10.68
N VAL A 14 42.13 -8.78 10.72
CA VAL A 14 42.70 -7.53 11.26
C VAL A 14 42.26 -6.31 10.42
N THR A 15 42.31 -6.40 9.09
CA THR A 15 41.85 -5.32 8.21
C THR A 15 40.35 -5.07 8.33
N THR A 16 39.56 -6.11 8.50
CA THR A 16 38.11 -5.98 8.72
C THR A 16 37.82 -5.27 10.05
N VAL A 17 38.48 -5.67 11.14
CA VAL A 17 38.31 -5.03 12.45
C VAL A 17 38.75 -3.57 12.43
N ILE A 18 39.89 -3.25 11.79
CA ILE A 18 40.35 -1.86 11.63
C ILE A 18 39.33 -1.06 10.79
N GLY A 19 38.79 -1.64 9.72
CA GLY A 19 37.76 -1.03 8.90
C GLY A 19 36.48 -0.71 9.70
N PHE A 20 36.02 -1.63 10.55
CA PHE A 20 34.87 -1.38 11.45
C PHE A 20 35.16 -0.31 12.48
N ILE A 21 36.37 -0.27 13.09
CA ILE A 21 36.75 0.76 14.06
C ILE A 21 36.79 2.14 13.39
N LEU A 22 37.35 2.25 12.19
CA LEU A 22 37.39 3.50 11.44
C LEU A 22 35.97 3.96 11.06
N LEU A 23 35.13 3.05 10.64
CA LEU A 23 33.72 3.34 10.32
C LEU A 23 32.94 3.83 11.56
N PHE A 24 33.21 3.21 12.72
CA PHE A 24 32.56 3.61 13.97
C PHE A 24 33.04 4.98 14.47
N VAL A 25 34.32 5.26 14.35
CA VAL A 25 34.92 6.59 14.69
C VAL A 25 34.36 7.66 13.73
N ASP A 26 34.24 7.34 12.43
CA ASP A 26 33.74 8.25 11.42
C ASP A 26 32.26 8.57 11.67
N ILE A 27 31.46 7.58 12.05
CA ILE A 27 30.06 7.78 12.45
C ILE A 27 29.93 8.67 13.68
N GLN A 28 30.82 8.52 14.68
CA GLN A 28 30.82 9.36 15.89
C GLN A 28 31.35 10.77 15.69
N SER A 29 32.23 10.98 14.72
CA SER A 29 32.86 12.27 14.43
C SER A 29 32.14 13.12 13.36
N ASP A 30 30.87 12.91 13.15
CA ASP A 30 30.06 13.56 12.07
C ASP A 30 30.62 13.31 10.64
N GLY A 31 31.42 12.27 10.44
CA GLY A 31 31.99 11.92 9.15
C GLY A 31 30.93 11.66 8.08
N ILE A 32 29.77 11.09 8.46
CA ILE A 32 28.62 10.94 7.56
C ILE A 32 28.11 12.30 7.09
N LYS A 33 28.05 13.30 7.98
CA LYS A 33 27.66 14.66 7.59
C LYS A 33 28.72 15.32 6.67
N SER A 34 30.00 15.04 6.91
CA SER A 34 31.07 15.51 6.03
C SER A 34 31.03 14.83 4.66
N LEU A 35 30.74 13.55 4.60
CA LEU A 35 30.55 12.81 3.35
C LEU A 35 29.30 13.30 2.59
N LEU A 36 28.20 13.57 3.30
CA LEU A 36 26.98 14.18 2.72
C LEU A 36 27.25 15.60 2.22
N ALA A 37 28.07 16.39 2.92
CA ALA A 37 28.49 17.72 2.47
C ALA A 37 29.42 17.67 1.26
N MET A 38 30.22 16.60 1.12
CA MET A 38 31.06 16.37 -0.06
C MET A 38 30.31 15.80 -1.26
N SER A 39 29.18 15.11 -1.03
CA SER A 39 28.23 14.81 -2.11
C SER A 39 27.59 16.13 -2.50
N LYS A 40 27.62 16.52 -3.76
CA LYS A 40 26.97 17.74 -4.25
C LYS A 40 25.44 17.65 -4.21
N GLU A 41 24.89 16.71 -3.47
CA GLU A 41 23.46 16.51 -3.30
C GLU A 41 22.95 17.39 -2.15
N PRO A 42 21.79 18.03 -2.30
CA PRO A 42 21.23 18.90 -1.28
C PRO A 42 21.03 18.14 0.03
N VAL A 43 21.36 18.80 1.15
CA VAL A 43 21.00 18.33 2.49
C VAL A 43 19.47 18.16 2.52
N TYR A 44 18.99 16.98 2.85
CA TYR A 44 17.56 16.69 2.90
C TYR A 44 16.86 17.66 3.88
N ASP A 45 16.07 18.57 3.34
CA ASP A 45 15.13 19.34 4.13
C ASP A 45 14.02 18.37 4.58
N SER A 46 13.60 18.48 5.84
CA SER A 46 12.51 17.65 6.39
C SER A 46 11.12 18.14 5.97
N GLN A 47 11.03 19.24 5.26
CA GLN A 47 9.77 19.82 4.80
C GLN A 47 9.31 19.14 3.52
N MET A 48 8.02 18.77 3.49
CA MET A 48 7.37 18.29 2.27
C MET A 48 7.03 19.47 1.37
N GLU A 49 7.26 19.33 0.08
CA GLU A 49 6.67 20.21 -0.93
C GLU A 49 5.21 19.84 -1.14
N GLU A 50 4.36 20.83 -1.37
CA GLU A 50 2.94 20.64 -1.62
C GLU A 50 2.51 21.36 -2.89
N LEU A 51 1.79 20.64 -3.74
CA LEU A 51 1.09 21.17 -4.91
C LEU A 51 -0.42 21.14 -4.64
N THR A 52 -1.11 22.23 -4.95
CA THR A 52 -2.54 22.36 -4.73
C THR A 52 -3.27 22.59 -6.05
N PHE A 53 -4.37 21.86 -6.26
CA PHE A 53 -5.20 21.93 -7.45
C PHE A 53 -6.67 22.16 -7.08
N GLY A 54 -7.32 23.08 -7.78
CA GLY A 54 -8.66 23.53 -7.45
C GLY A 54 -9.78 22.63 -7.98
N LYS A 55 -10.99 23.19 -7.97
CA LYS A 55 -12.23 22.47 -8.34
C LYS A 55 -12.36 22.18 -9.83
N GLU A 56 -11.53 22.75 -10.66
CA GLU A 56 -11.47 22.51 -12.10
C GLU A 56 -11.01 21.10 -12.45
N VAL A 57 -10.29 20.42 -11.54
CA VAL A 57 -9.86 19.04 -11.73
C VAL A 57 -11.04 18.10 -11.46
N GLU A 58 -11.46 17.37 -12.48
CA GLU A 58 -12.56 16.40 -12.41
C GLU A 58 -12.05 14.94 -12.42
N ASN A 59 -10.84 14.71 -12.95
CA ASN A 59 -10.24 13.37 -13.06
C ASN A 59 -8.81 13.37 -12.56
N LEU A 60 -8.40 12.24 -12.01
CA LEU A 60 -7.02 11.94 -11.61
C LEU A 60 -6.47 10.79 -12.44
N ASP A 61 -5.23 10.94 -12.91
CA ASP A 61 -4.47 9.90 -13.61
C ASP A 61 -3.05 9.84 -13.03
N ILE A 62 -2.80 8.87 -12.16
CA ILE A 62 -1.57 8.79 -11.38
C ILE A 62 -0.82 7.52 -11.73
N THR A 63 0.43 7.67 -12.14
CA THR A 63 1.32 6.55 -12.43
C THR A 63 2.61 6.69 -11.65
N LEU A 64 2.80 5.86 -10.64
CA LEU A 64 4.00 5.81 -9.81
C LEU A 64 4.76 4.51 -10.06
N HIS A 65 6.00 4.61 -10.53
CA HIS A 65 6.86 3.46 -10.79
C HIS A 65 7.77 3.10 -9.63
N GLN A 66 8.06 4.07 -8.75
CA GLN A 66 9.10 3.90 -7.72
C GLN A 66 8.67 4.36 -6.34
N HIS A 67 7.63 5.19 -6.23
CA HIS A 67 7.23 5.80 -4.98
C HIS A 67 6.05 5.08 -4.34
N ALA A 68 6.06 5.00 -3.01
CA ALA A 68 4.90 4.60 -2.23
C ALA A 68 3.81 5.68 -2.35
N LEU A 69 2.55 5.28 -2.23
CA LEU A 69 1.41 6.17 -2.35
C LEU A 69 0.53 6.08 -1.10
N THR A 70 0.27 7.23 -0.49
CA THR A 70 -0.78 7.36 0.51
C THR A 70 -1.88 8.26 -0.01
N ILE A 71 -3.14 7.77 0.05
CA ILE A 71 -4.34 8.51 -0.33
C ILE A 71 -5.14 8.78 0.93
N THR A 72 -5.52 10.04 1.14
CA THR A 72 -6.36 10.46 2.27
C THR A 72 -7.34 11.55 1.86
N ASP A 73 -8.35 11.84 2.69
CA ASP A 73 -9.23 12.98 2.45
C ASP A 73 -8.47 14.29 2.67
N SER A 74 -8.74 15.27 1.82
CA SER A 74 -8.29 16.65 2.01
C SER A 74 -9.04 17.31 3.17
N PHE A 75 -8.39 18.25 3.83
CA PHE A 75 -9.02 19.09 4.85
C PHE A 75 -9.95 20.17 4.26
N ASP A 76 -9.86 20.39 2.96
CA ASP A 76 -10.69 21.30 2.18
C ASP A 76 -11.26 20.62 0.93
N ASP A 77 -11.74 21.37 -0.04
CA ASP A 77 -12.31 20.86 -1.29
C ASP A 77 -11.32 20.88 -2.47
N GLN A 78 -10.02 21.01 -2.19
CA GLN A 78 -8.93 21.00 -3.16
C GLN A 78 -8.18 19.66 -3.14
N ILE A 79 -7.44 19.40 -4.20
CA ILE A 79 -6.53 18.25 -4.28
C ILE A 79 -5.15 18.73 -3.88
N HIS A 80 -4.53 18.05 -2.91
CA HIS A 80 -3.15 18.32 -2.51
C HIS A 80 -2.27 17.13 -2.82
N ILE A 81 -1.09 17.40 -3.34
CA ILE A 81 -0.05 16.39 -3.58
C ILE A 81 1.19 16.83 -2.82
N SER A 82 1.54 16.06 -1.78
CA SER A 82 2.72 16.34 -0.97
C SER A 82 3.78 15.28 -1.23
N TYR A 83 5.02 15.70 -1.38
CA TYR A 83 6.17 14.82 -1.62
C TYR A 83 7.45 15.46 -1.09
N HIS A 84 8.48 14.66 -0.90
CA HIS A 84 9.77 15.17 -0.43
C HIS A 84 10.53 15.85 -1.57
N PRO A 85 11.18 17.01 -1.35
CA PRO A 85 11.93 17.76 -2.38
C PRO A 85 13.00 16.95 -3.10
N SER A 86 13.58 15.95 -2.46
CA SER A 86 14.54 15.05 -3.11
C SER A 86 13.95 14.28 -4.30
N ILE A 87 12.63 14.05 -4.31
CA ILE A 87 11.92 13.42 -5.42
C ILE A 87 11.90 14.39 -6.61
N SER A 88 11.54 15.66 -6.36
CA SER A 88 11.48 16.67 -7.42
C SER A 88 12.86 17.08 -7.93
N ALA A 89 13.88 17.12 -7.05
CA ALA A 89 15.25 17.47 -7.42
C ALA A 89 15.85 16.49 -8.44
N ASN A 90 15.40 15.24 -8.41
CA ASN A 90 15.79 14.21 -9.40
C ASN A 90 14.91 14.23 -10.65
N HIS A 91 13.99 15.21 -10.78
CA HIS A 91 13.03 15.35 -11.88
C HIS A 91 12.14 14.11 -12.10
N ASP A 92 11.88 13.39 -11.03
CA ASP A 92 11.17 12.12 -11.13
C ASP A 92 9.65 12.29 -11.09
N LEU A 93 9.17 13.41 -10.53
CA LEU A 93 7.75 13.70 -10.42
C LEU A 93 7.34 14.80 -11.42
N VAL A 94 6.46 14.44 -12.35
CA VAL A 94 5.91 15.37 -13.35
C VAL A 94 4.41 15.49 -13.15
N THR A 95 3.95 16.69 -12.89
CA THR A 95 2.52 17.02 -12.87
C THR A 95 2.12 17.70 -14.18
N ASN A 96 1.00 17.32 -14.74
CA ASN A 96 0.40 17.97 -15.89
C ASN A 96 -1.11 18.08 -15.67
N GLN A 97 -1.65 19.28 -15.88
CA GLN A 97 -3.08 19.50 -15.86
C GLN A 97 -3.55 19.81 -17.28
N ASN A 98 -4.36 18.95 -17.83
CA ASN A 98 -4.95 19.11 -19.15
C ASN A 98 -6.44 18.78 -19.09
N ASP A 99 -7.29 19.64 -19.67
CA ASP A 99 -8.74 19.41 -19.82
C ASP A 99 -9.45 18.84 -18.59
N LYS A 100 -9.22 19.39 -17.40
CA LYS A 100 -9.81 18.92 -16.13
C LYS A 100 -9.26 17.58 -15.61
N THR A 101 -8.22 17.05 -16.21
CA THR A 101 -7.50 15.87 -15.72
C THR A 101 -6.17 16.27 -15.14
N LEU A 102 -5.92 15.90 -13.90
CA LEU A 102 -4.63 16.02 -13.28
C LEU A 102 -3.86 14.72 -13.45
N SER A 103 -2.78 14.79 -14.21
CA SER A 103 -1.85 13.67 -14.39
C SER A 103 -0.61 13.85 -13.51
N LEU A 104 -0.26 12.80 -12.79
CA LEU A 104 0.94 12.71 -11.97
C LEU A 104 1.74 11.47 -12.37
N ILE A 105 2.96 11.68 -12.83
CA ILE A 105 3.82 10.58 -13.29
C ILE A 105 5.18 10.73 -12.66
N ASP A 106 5.68 9.68 -12.01
CA ASP A 106 7.09 9.56 -11.71
C ASP A 106 7.83 8.94 -12.89
N LYS A 107 8.94 9.57 -13.29
CA LYS A 107 9.79 9.00 -14.34
C LYS A 107 10.53 7.80 -13.79
N LYS A 108 10.44 6.67 -14.49
CA LYS A 108 11.29 5.53 -14.21
C LYS A 108 12.75 6.01 -14.31
N LEU A 109 13.50 5.95 -13.21
CA LEU A 109 14.93 6.21 -13.23
C LEU A 109 15.53 5.35 -14.35
N SER A 110 16.16 6.00 -15.35
CA SER A 110 17.08 5.27 -16.21
C SER A 110 18.08 4.61 -15.27
N GLU A 111 18.31 3.32 -15.44
CA GLU A 111 19.28 2.58 -14.64
C GLU A 111 20.65 3.27 -14.81
N THR A 112 20.88 4.32 -14.02
CA THR A 112 22.22 4.90 -13.92
C THR A 112 23.06 3.85 -13.23
N PRO A 113 24.12 3.38 -13.87
CA PRO A 113 24.90 2.30 -13.28
C PRO A 113 25.39 2.77 -11.91
N PHE A 114 25.09 1.97 -10.91
CA PHE A 114 25.47 2.13 -9.49
C PHE A 114 26.91 2.63 -9.29
N LEU A 115 27.79 2.31 -10.22
CA LEU A 115 29.22 2.67 -10.21
C LEU A 115 29.53 4.13 -10.58
N SER A 116 28.59 4.88 -11.18
CA SER A 116 28.85 6.27 -11.58
C SER A 116 28.61 7.29 -10.46
N SER A 117 27.88 6.91 -9.43
CA SER A 117 27.41 7.81 -8.37
C SER A 117 28.29 7.79 -7.11
N GLY A 118 29.30 6.91 -7.02
CA GLY A 118 30.20 6.82 -5.87
C GLY A 118 29.47 6.58 -4.55
N ILE A 119 30.05 7.09 -3.44
CA ILE A 119 29.47 6.98 -2.09
C ILE A 119 28.12 7.71 -1.99
N GLY A 120 27.93 8.80 -2.71
CA GLY A 120 26.67 9.54 -2.80
C GLY A 120 25.52 8.67 -3.29
N GLY A 121 25.75 7.82 -4.27
CA GLY A 121 24.75 6.86 -4.76
C GLY A 121 24.35 5.82 -3.73
N ILE A 122 25.29 5.33 -2.92
CA ILE A 122 25.02 4.37 -1.83
C ILE A 122 24.17 5.04 -0.74
N LEU A 123 24.50 6.27 -0.37
CA LEU A 123 23.77 7.04 0.63
C LEU A 123 22.38 7.42 0.13
N HIS A 124 22.25 7.77 -1.15
CA HIS A 124 20.95 8.03 -1.77
C HIS A 124 20.06 6.79 -1.77
N ILE A 125 20.60 5.62 -2.11
CA ILE A 125 19.86 4.35 -2.03
C ILE A 125 19.48 4.06 -0.57
N ALA A 126 20.37 4.22 0.38
CA ALA A 126 20.08 3.99 1.80
C ALA A 126 19.00 4.95 2.34
N SER A 127 19.00 6.21 1.91
CA SER A 127 17.97 7.20 2.28
C SER A 127 16.64 6.98 1.56
N SER A 128 16.65 6.56 0.30
CA SER A 128 15.44 6.27 -0.46
C SER A 128 14.69 5.03 0.04
N TYR A 129 15.33 4.17 0.82
CA TYR A 129 14.67 3.10 1.58
C TYR A 129 14.00 3.58 2.87
N SER A 130 14.26 4.81 3.33
CA SER A 130 13.49 5.35 4.45
C SER A 130 12.11 5.81 3.94
N SER A 131 11.05 5.30 4.55
CA SER A 131 9.65 5.48 4.11
C SER A 131 9.24 6.94 3.89
N ARG A 132 9.83 7.89 4.60
CA ARG A 132 9.51 9.32 4.50
C ARG A 132 9.97 9.99 3.21
N PHE A 133 11.05 9.52 2.60
CA PHE A 133 11.64 10.16 1.42
C PHE A 133 11.18 9.56 0.10
N ASN A 134 10.36 8.52 0.16
CA ASN A 134 9.90 7.79 -1.02
C ASN A 134 8.38 7.68 -1.10
N GLU A 135 7.67 8.59 -0.44
CA GLU A 135 6.22 8.60 -0.37
C GLU A 135 5.64 9.83 -1.05
N VAL A 136 4.62 9.61 -1.85
CA VAL A 136 3.72 10.65 -2.38
C VAL A 136 2.41 10.56 -1.60
N ILE A 137 1.99 11.68 -1.02
CA ILE A 137 0.71 11.79 -0.32
C ILE A 137 -0.26 12.54 -1.22
N LEU A 138 -1.33 11.87 -1.61
CA LEU A 138 -2.44 12.42 -2.37
C LEU A 138 -3.61 12.68 -1.43
N GLN A 139 -4.02 13.93 -1.27
CA GLN A 139 -5.23 14.29 -0.55
C GLN A 139 -6.35 14.57 -1.55
N VAL A 140 -7.46 13.84 -1.43
CA VAL A 140 -8.63 13.98 -2.30
C VAL A 140 -9.74 14.74 -1.59
N PRO A 141 -10.51 15.57 -2.30
CA PRO A 141 -11.56 16.38 -1.69
C PRO A 141 -12.62 15.54 -1.01
N LYS A 142 -12.88 15.80 0.25
CA LYS A 142 -13.93 15.11 0.99
C LYS A 142 -15.32 15.56 0.53
N GLY A 143 -16.16 14.60 0.17
CA GLY A 143 -17.55 14.88 -0.23
C GLY A 143 -17.72 15.44 -1.64
N ARG A 144 -16.63 15.59 -2.40
CA ARG A 144 -16.67 15.89 -3.82
C ARG A 144 -16.35 14.63 -4.61
N SER A 145 -17.29 14.18 -5.40
CA SER A 145 -17.06 13.03 -6.32
C SER A 145 -16.22 13.52 -7.51
N LEU A 146 -15.07 12.90 -7.71
CA LEU A 146 -14.32 12.98 -8.95
C LEU A 146 -14.98 12.06 -9.99
N LYS A 147 -14.93 12.42 -11.27
CA LYS A 147 -15.54 11.61 -12.34
C LYS A 147 -14.79 10.31 -12.58
N GLY A 148 -13.48 10.32 -12.37
CA GLY A 148 -12.63 9.14 -12.48
C GLY A 148 -11.32 9.32 -11.72
N ILE A 149 -10.88 8.23 -11.10
CA ILE A 149 -9.59 8.13 -10.39
C ILE A 149 -8.88 6.90 -10.94
N ASN A 150 -7.84 7.09 -11.74
CA ASN A 150 -7.00 6.02 -12.25
C ASN A 150 -5.64 6.09 -11.57
N ILE A 151 -5.27 5.02 -10.88
CA ILE A 151 -4.00 4.95 -10.17
C ILE A 151 -3.28 3.66 -10.53
N SER A 152 -2.04 3.80 -10.96
CA SER A 152 -1.09 2.72 -11.16
C SER A 152 0.12 2.95 -10.25
N ALA A 153 0.25 2.19 -9.18
CA ALA A 153 1.37 2.27 -8.26
C ALA A 153 2.17 0.96 -8.30
N ASN A 154 3.44 1.04 -8.70
CA ASN A 154 4.22 -0.14 -9.08
C ASN A 154 5.29 -0.52 -8.05
N ARG A 155 5.44 0.20 -6.95
CA ARG A 155 6.45 -0.09 -5.93
C ARG A 155 6.04 0.40 -4.54
N GLY A 156 6.61 -0.23 -3.52
CA GLY A 156 6.36 0.15 -2.14
C GLY A 156 4.98 -0.27 -1.64
N GLN A 157 4.49 0.40 -0.63
CA GLN A 157 3.15 0.22 -0.08
C GLN A 157 2.20 1.24 -0.69
N THR A 158 0.98 0.83 -1.00
CA THR A 158 -0.13 1.75 -1.29
C THR A 158 -1.08 1.74 -0.11
N SER A 159 -1.33 2.92 0.46
CA SER A 159 -2.23 3.11 1.60
C SER A 159 -3.39 4.02 1.23
N ILE A 160 -4.60 3.64 1.62
CA ILE A 160 -5.82 4.45 1.50
C ILE A 160 -6.34 4.61 2.93
N THR A 161 -6.19 5.80 3.52
CA THR A 161 -6.47 6.00 4.94
C THR A 161 -7.40 7.19 5.13
N ASN A 162 -8.53 6.95 5.79
CA ASN A 162 -9.56 7.97 6.03
C ASN A 162 -9.94 8.73 4.74
N ALA A 163 -10.06 8.02 3.62
CA ALA A 163 -10.36 8.58 2.31
C ALA A 163 -11.73 8.15 1.79
N SER A 164 -12.35 9.03 1.01
CA SER A 164 -13.61 8.76 0.33
C SER A 164 -13.38 8.71 -1.18
N LEU A 165 -13.34 7.48 -1.74
CA LEU A 165 -13.09 7.25 -3.15
C LEU A 165 -14.35 6.77 -3.86
N GLU A 166 -14.70 7.40 -4.96
CA GLU A 166 -15.79 6.99 -5.83
C GLU A 166 -15.31 6.91 -7.28
N ASN A 167 -15.75 5.88 -8.00
CA ASN A 167 -15.38 5.60 -9.39
C ASN A 167 -13.85 5.46 -9.60
N ALA A 168 -13.16 4.86 -8.63
CA ALA A 168 -11.72 4.69 -8.67
C ALA A 168 -11.32 3.35 -9.32
N THR A 169 -10.29 3.40 -10.15
CA THR A 169 -9.56 2.21 -10.62
C THR A 169 -8.13 2.29 -10.11
N ILE A 170 -7.76 1.37 -9.23
CA ILE A 170 -6.44 1.34 -8.60
C ILE A 170 -5.76 0.01 -8.90
N ASN A 171 -4.60 0.08 -9.54
CA ASN A 171 -3.77 -1.08 -9.84
C ASN A 171 -2.40 -0.90 -9.19
N THR A 172 -1.98 -1.88 -8.39
CA THR A 172 -0.70 -1.82 -7.68
C THR A 172 0.18 -3.01 -8.07
N ASN A 173 0.70 -2.98 -9.31
CA ASN A 173 1.34 -4.15 -9.95
C ASN A 173 2.56 -4.74 -9.22
N ASN A 174 3.34 -3.93 -8.50
CA ASN A 174 4.51 -4.39 -7.74
C ASN A 174 4.55 -3.84 -6.30
N SER A 175 3.43 -3.32 -5.81
CA SER A 175 3.30 -2.96 -4.40
C SER A 175 3.20 -4.23 -3.57
N TYR A 176 3.99 -4.34 -2.51
CA TYR A 176 3.94 -5.53 -1.65
C TYR A 176 2.71 -5.56 -0.74
N LEU A 177 2.00 -4.45 -0.59
CA LEU A 177 0.82 -4.33 0.25
C LEU A 177 -0.09 -3.19 -0.25
N LEU A 178 -1.38 -3.50 -0.40
CA LEU A 178 -2.46 -2.51 -0.47
C LEU A 178 -3.19 -2.49 0.89
N ARG A 179 -3.05 -1.39 1.64
CA ARG A 179 -3.73 -1.18 2.92
C ARG A 179 -4.85 -0.17 2.76
N ILE A 180 -6.04 -0.51 3.26
CA ILE A 180 -7.21 0.38 3.28
C ILE A 180 -7.71 0.45 4.71
N GLU A 181 -7.86 1.65 5.26
CA GLU A 181 -8.27 1.84 6.66
C GLU A 181 -9.16 3.07 6.83
N GLY A 182 -10.25 2.92 7.59
CA GLY A 182 -11.16 4.02 7.94
C GLY A 182 -11.81 4.71 6.74
N SER A 183 -11.90 4.05 5.59
CA SER A 183 -12.20 4.66 4.31
C SER A 183 -13.60 4.31 3.80
N ARG A 184 -14.04 5.02 2.74
CA ARG A 184 -15.25 4.71 1.98
C ARG A 184 -14.88 4.51 0.53
N ILE A 185 -15.18 3.33 0.01
CA ILE A 185 -14.87 2.95 -1.37
C ILE A 185 -16.18 2.62 -2.09
N LYS A 186 -16.50 3.37 -3.14
CA LYS A 186 -17.75 3.24 -3.86
C LYS A 186 -17.53 3.11 -5.37
N ASN A 187 -18.27 2.23 -6.04
CA ASN A 187 -18.24 2.01 -7.50
C ASN A 187 -16.79 1.83 -8.01
N SER A 188 -15.94 1.15 -7.27
CA SER A 188 -14.50 1.15 -7.51
C SER A 188 -13.93 -0.25 -7.72
N LYS A 189 -12.84 -0.32 -8.47
CA LYS A 189 -12.09 -1.56 -8.69
C LYS A 189 -10.64 -1.38 -8.24
N LEU A 190 -10.22 -2.23 -7.30
CA LEU A 190 -8.86 -2.24 -6.76
C LEU A 190 -8.23 -3.60 -7.01
N THR A 191 -7.07 -3.62 -7.66
CA THR A 191 -6.37 -4.85 -8.02
C THR A 191 -4.90 -4.77 -7.61
N THR A 192 -4.40 -5.83 -7.00
CA THR A 192 -2.98 -5.99 -6.67
C THR A 192 -2.56 -7.45 -6.85
N PRO A 193 -1.34 -7.76 -7.29
CA PRO A 193 -0.82 -9.11 -7.22
C PRO A 193 -0.49 -9.55 -5.79
N ASN A 194 -0.35 -8.61 -4.87
CA ASN A 194 0.11 -8.87 -3.50
C ASN A 194 -1.02 -8.82 -2.47
N ILE A 195 -0.64 -8.62 -1.21
CA ILE A 195 -1.54 -8.65 -0.06
C ILE A 195 -2.50 -7.46 -0.07
N ILE A 196 -3.77 -7.72 0.22
CA ILE A 196 -4.75 -6.69 0.56
C ILE A 196 -5.11 -6.80 2.04
N ASN A 197 -5.00 -5.69 2.75
CA ASN A 197 -5.50 -5.56 4.11
C ASN A 197 -6.51 -4.41 4.20
N ILE A 198 -7.73 -4.71 4.66
CA ILE A 198 -8.80 -3.73 4.83
C ILE A 198 -9.27 -3.72 6.26
N PHE A 199 -9.40 -2.53 6.84
CA PHE A 199 -9.85 -2.31 8.21
C PHE A 199 -10.87 -1.18 8.27
N ASP A 200 -11.91 -1.33 9.07
CA ASP A 200 -12.87 -0.26 9.43
C ASP A 200 -13.40 0.52 8.20
N THR A 201 -13.74 -0.16 7.10
CA THR A 201 -14.00 0.45 5.79
C THR A 201 -15.40 0.14 5.29
N ASP A 202 -16.06 1.17 4.70
CA ASP A 202 -17.34 1.04 4.03
C ASP A 202 -17.11 0.73 2.54
N LEU A 203 -17.63 -0.38 2.06
CA LEU A 203 -17.56 -0.80 0.67
C LEU A 203 -18.94 -0.75 0.02
N THR A 204 -19.09 -0.06 -1.10
CA THR A 204 -20.33 0.06 -1.86
C THR A 204 -20.09 -0.28 -3.33
N ASP A 205 -20.80 -1.25 -3.87
CA ASP A 205 -20.76 -1.63 -5.30
C ASP A 205 -19.33 -1.71 -5.87
N SER A 206 -18.44 -2.38 -5.14
CA SER A 206 -17.00 -2.36 -5.43
C SER A 206 -16.37 -3.74 -5.53
N GLN A 207 -15.27 -3.83 -6.27
CA GLN A 207 -14.49 -5.05 -6.49
C GLN A 207 -13.05 -4.86 -6.00
N LEU A 208 -12.57 -5.82 -5.20
CA LEU A 208 -11.20 -5.82 -4.69
C LEU A 208 -10.59 -7.20 -4.93
N GLU A 209 -9.42 -7.22 -5.55
CA GLU A 209 -8.79 -8.45 -6.02
C GLU A 209 -7.30 -8.51 -5.69
N SER A 210 -6.91 -9.55 -4.98
CA SER A 210 -5.51 -9.99 -4.84
C SER A 210 -5.27 -11.15 -5.81
N THR A 211 -4.43 -10.92 -6.84
CA THR A 211 -4.29 -11.89 -7.95
C THR A 211 -3.25 -12.98 -7.70
N GLU A 212 -2.41 -12.88 -6.65
CA GLU A 212 -1.36 -13.86 -6.36
C GLU A 212 -1.22 -14.24 -4.88
N HIS A 213 -1.71 -13.39 -3.96
CA HIS A 213 -1.54 -13.54 -2.52
C HIS A 213 -2.86 -13.47 -1.75
N HIS A 214 -2.75 -13.46 -0.41
CA HIS A 214 -3.89 -13.48 0.50
C HIS A 214 -4.55 -12.10 0.66
N PHE A 215 -5.81 -12.15 1.09
CA PHE A 215 -6.66 -11.01 1.34
C PHE A 215 -7.21 -11.06 2.77
N HIS A 216 -7.08 -9.97 3.52
CA HIS A 216 -7.64 -9.84 4.85
C HIS A 216 -8.59 -8.63 4.92
N ALA A 217 -9.82 -8.86 5.36
CA ALA A 217 -10.83 -7.84 5.58
C ALA A 217 -11.37 -7.92 7.02
N GLU A 218 -11.26 -6.85 7.77
CA GLU A 218 -11.75 -6.77 9.15
C GLU A 218 -12.64 -5.55 9.35
N ASN A 219 -13.80 -5.77 9.96
CA ASN A 219 -14.78 -4.74 10.30
C ASN A 219 -15.20 -3.88 9.11
N ILE A 220 -15.48 -4.51 7.98
CA ILE A 220 -16.01 -3.83 6.80
C ILE A 220 -17.54 -3.73 6.88
N GLN A 221 -18.10 -2.67 6.27
CA GLN A 221 -19.53 -2.53 5.99
C GLN A 221 -19.78 -2.73 4.50
N VAL A 222 -20.80 -3.48 4.16
CA VAL A 222 -21.11 -3.88 2.77
C VAL A 222 -22.42 -3.23 2.33
N HIS A 223 -22.42 -2.50 1.24
CA HIS A 223 -23.59 -1.90 0.62
C HIS A 223 -23.66 -2.25 -0.86
N GLY A 224 -24.83 -2.60 -1.33
CA GLY A 224 -25.02 -3.08 -2.69
C GLY A 224 -24.25 -4.38 -2.95
N LYS A 225 -23.55 -4.49 -4.06
CA LYS A 225 -22.80 -5.68 -4.45
C LYS A 225 -21.30 -5.45 -4.28
N VAL A 226 -20.70 -6.14 -3.31
CA VAL A 226 -19.24 -6.09 -3.06
C VAL A 226 -18.62 -7.44 -3.39
N GLU A 227 -17.52 -7.43 -4.13
CA GLU A 227 -16.79 -8.63 -4.53
C GLU A 227 -15.35 -8.57 -4.01
N LEU A 228 -14.95 -9.60 -3.25
CA LEU A 228 -13.60 -9.78 -2.71
C LEU A 228 -13.03 -11.07 -3.29
N THR A 229 -11.91 -10.96 -3.99
CA THR A 229 -11.26 -12.10 -4.64
C THR A 229 -9.81 -12.24 -4.17
N SER A 230 -9.40 -13.46 -3.88
CA SER A 230 -8.03 -13.81 -3.52
C SER A 230 -7.56 -15.02 -4.31
N LYS A 231 -6.31 -15.00 -4.77
CA LYS A 231 -5.68 -16.15 -5.39
C LYS A 231 -5.24 -17.20 -4.35
N ASP A 232 -5.01 -16.77 -3.14
CA ASP A 232 -4.61 -17.57 -2.00
C ASP A 232 -5.75 -17.53 -0.94
N HIS A 233 -5.43 -17.44 0.32
CA HIS A 233 -6.37 -17.42 1.43
C HIS A 233 -7.12 -16.08 1.53
N LEU A 234 -8.44 -16.14 1.83
CA LEU A 234 -9.29 -14.97 2.09
C LEU A 234 -9.84 -15.02 3.52
N SER A 235 -9.49 -14.03 4.34
CA SER A 235 -9.99 -13.90 5.71
C SER A 235 -10.95 -12.71 5.83
N ILE A 236 -12.17 -12.96 6.30
CA ILE A 236 -13.20 -11.93 6.47
C ILE A 236 -13.69 -11.95 7.92
N THR A 237 -13.49 -10.85 8.63
CA THR A 237 -13.98 -10.64 9.99
C THR A 237 -15.03 -9.53 10.00
N LEU A 238 -16.27 -9.86 10.34
CA LEU A 238 -17.39 -8.92 10.43
C LEU A 238 -17.98 -8.86 11.83
N THR A 239 -18.66 -7.77 12.16
CA THR A 239 -19.54 -7.76 13.33
C THR A 239 -20.70 -8.73 13.11
N GLN A 240 -21.23 -9.27 14.19
CA GLN A 240 -22.39 -10.17 14.10
C GLN A 240 -23.59 -9.49 13.43
N LYS A 241 -23.83 -8.21 13.72
CA LYS A 241 -24.87 -7.42 13.07
C LYS A 241 -24.67 -7.33 11.57
N GLU A 242 -23.47 -7.02 11.11
CA GLU A 242 -23.15 -6.91 9.68
C GLU A 242 -23.28 -8.26 8.98
N SER A 243 -22.73 -9.32 9.56
CA SER A 243 -22.83 -10.69 9.03
C SER A 243 -24.29 -11.16 8.86
N GLN A 244 -25.19 -10.72 9.74
CA GLN A 244 -26.61 -11.04 9.65
C GLN A 244 -27.38 -10.18 8.63
N ARG A 245 -26.88 -8.97 8.32
CA ARG A 245 -27.54 -7.97 7.47
C ARG A 245 -27.36 -8.24 5.97
N ILE A 246 -26.32 -8.94 5.57
CA ILE A 246 -25.96 -9.16 4.17
C ILE A 246 -26.33 -10.56 3.67
N ASN A 247 -26.43 -10.69 2.35
CA ASN A 247 -26.43 -11.98 1.65
C ASN A 247 -25.00 -12.40 1.34
N TRP A 248 -24.73 -13.68 1.43
CA TRP A 248 -23.44 -14.28 1.17
C TRP A 248 -23.46 -15.09 -0.12
N ASP A 249 -22.43 -14.96 -0.94
CA ASP A 249 -22.13 -15.84 -2.07
C ASP A 249 -20.63 -16.15 -2.05
N ILE A 250 -20.27 -17.28 -1.44
CA ILE A 250 -18.89 -17.63 -1.13
C ILE A 250 -18.52 -18.94 -1.80
N SER A 251 -17.35 -18.98 -2.44
CA SER A 251 -16.80 -20.23 -2.95
C SER A 251 -15.28 -20.24 -2.93
N SER A 252 -14.73 -21.41 -2.61
CA SER A 252 -13.30 -21.72 -2.75
C SER A 252 -13.13 -22.74 -3.88
N ASN A 253 -12.06 -22.63 -4.66
CA ASN A 253 -11.76 -23.56 -5.75
C ASN A 253 -11.14 -24.87 -5.24
N TYR A 254 -10.24 -24.79 -4.26
CA TYR A 254 -9.46 -25.94 -3.77
C TYR A 254 -9.51 -26.11 -2.25
N GLY A 255 -9.88 -25.06 -1.50
CA GLY A 255 -9.90 -25.07 -0.04
C GLY A 255 -11.28 -25.23 0.57
N SER A 256 -11.34 -25.06 1.88
CA SER A 256 -12.54 -25.12 2.70
C SER A 256 -13.08 -23.71 3.03
N ILE A 257 -14.39 -23.64 3.31
CA ILE A 257 -15.01 -22.44 3.88
C ILE A 257 -15.21 -22.69 5.37
N LEU A 258 -14.47 -21.95 6.20
CA LEU A 258 -14.43 -22.10 7.65
C LEU A 258 -15.11 -20.93 8.34
N GLN A 259 -16.02 -21.22 9.27
CA GLN A 259 -16.69 -20.19 10.06
C GLN A 259 -16.34 -20.32 11.55
N ALA A 260 -16.08 -19.20 12.21
CA ALA A 260 -15.92 -19.13 13.65
C ALA A 260 -16.65 -17.91 14.24
N THR A 261 -17.09 -18.06 15.50
CA THR A 261 -17.56 -16.93 16.32
C THR A 261 -16.48 -16.61 17.34
N ARG A 262 -15.87 -15.43 17.24
CA ARG A 262 -14.77 -15.03 18.12
C ARG A 262 -15.33 -14.44 19.41
N GLU A 263 -15.82 -15.29 20.28
CA GLU A 263 -16.21 -14.88 21.64
C GLU A 263 -15.06 -15.01 22.65
N LYS A 264 -14.14 -15.97 22.42
CA LYS A 264 -13.00 -16.28 23.31
C LYS A 264 -11.82 -16.84 22.52
N PRO A 265 -10.59 -16.72 23.03
CA PRO A 265 -9.44 -17.42 22.45
C PRO A 265 -9.70 -18.93 22.37
N GLY A 266 -9.46 -19.53 21.20
CA GLY A 266 -9.66 -20.95 20.96
C GLY A 266 -11.03 -21.37 20.44
N SER A 267 -11.80 -20.45 19.86
CA SER A 267 -13.05 -20.75 19.17
C SER A 267 -12.83 -21.84 18.11
N LYS A 268 -13.75 -22.82 18.06
CA LYS A 268 -13.70 -23.88 17.04
C LYS A 268 -14.22 -23.35 15.72
N TYR A 269 -13.57 -23.73 14.64
CA TYR A 269 -14.08 -23.51 13.29
C TYR A 269 -15.10 -24.60 12.93
N THR A 270 -16.14 -24.17 12.24
CA THR A 270 -17.13 -25.05 11.62
C THR A 270 -16.97 -24.93 10.11
N GLU A 271 -16.84 -26.04 9.44
CA GLU A 271 -16.80 -26.08 7.99
C GLU A 271 -18.21 -25.89 7.42
N LEU A 272 -18.34 -25.00 6.44
CA LEU A 272 -19.56 -24.73 5.71
C LEU A 272 -19.57 -25.47 4.36
N SER A 273 -20.73 -25.56 3.73
CA SER A 273 -20.80 -26.06 2.35
C SER A 273 -19.97 -25.19 1.40
N ASN A 274 -19.37 -25.79 0.39
CA ASN A 274 -18.72 -25.07 -0.68
C ASN A 274 -19.39 -25.41 -2.02
N PRO A 275 -20.08 -24.47 -2.70
CA PRO A 275 -20.28 -23.07 -2.33
C PRO A 275 -21.24 -22.85 -1.15
N TYR A 276 -21.07 -21.75 -0.42
CA TYR A 276 -21.98 -21.30 0.63
C TYR A 276 -22.75 -20.07 0.18
N LYS A 277 -24.08 -20.15 0.19
CA LYS A 277 -24.96 -19.06 -0.22
C LYS A 277 -26.08 -18.84 0.79
N THR A 278 -26.42 -17.58 1.00
CA THR A 278 -27.62 -17.19 1.74
C THR A 278 -28.46 -16.25 0.87
N GLU A 279 -29.77 -16.46 0.88
CA GLU A 279 -30.72 -15.59 0.18
C GLU A 279 -31.79 -15.15 1.19
N LYS A 280 -31.78 -13.86 1.52
CA LYS A 280 -32.75 -13.22 2.39
C LYS A 280 -33.59 -12.29 1.53
N ALA A 281 -34.91 -12.50 1.49
CA ALA A 281 -35.82 -11.89 0.50
C ALA A 281 -35.77 -10.34 0.49
N ASP A 282 -35.54 -9.71 1.63
CA ASP A 282 -35.57 -8.25 1.77
C ASP A 282 -34.18 -7.60 1.82
N VAL A 283 -33.10 -8.38 1.61
CA VAL A 283 -31.73 -7.90 1.68
C VAL A 283 -31.16 -7.71 0.30
N LYS A 284 -30.80 -6.45 -0.04
CA LYS A 284 -30.17 -6.09 -1.31
C LYS A 284 -28.63 -6.15 -1.26
N ASP A 285 -28.07 -6.03 -0.05
CA ASP A 285 -26.63 -6.02 0.14
C ASP A 285 -26.06 -7.43 0.06
N GLN A 286 -25.06 -7.60 -0.78
CA GLN A 286 -24.44 -8.89 -1.06
C GLN A 286 -22.93 -8.82 -0.97
N LEU A 287 -22.34 -9.76 -0.26
CA LEU A 287 -20.90 -10.00 -0.29
C LEU A 287 -20.59 -11.27 -1.07
N ILE A 288 -19.87 -11.10 -2.17
CA ILE A 288 -19.31 -12.16 -2.98
C ILE A 288 -17.86 -12.36 -2.56
N ALA A 289 -17.49 -13.56 -2.15
CA ALA A 289 -16.15 -13.90 -1.74
C ALA A 289 -15.65 -15.10 -2.53
N ARG A 290 -14.50 -14.94 -3.19
CA ARG A 290 -13.86 -15.99 -4.00
C ARG A 290 -12.42 -16.16 -3.58
N ALA A 291 -12.00 -17.41 -3.42
CA ALA A 291 -10.59 -17.74 -3.20
C ALA A 291 -10.22 -19.03 -3.95
N ASP A 292 -8.96 -19.19 -4.26
CA ASP A 292 -8.46 -20.49 -4.74
C ASP A 292 -8.25 -21.45 -3.57
N ASP A 293 -7.78 -20.94 -2.43
CA ASP A 293 -7.54 -21.69 -1.21
C ASP A 293 -8.62 -21.42 -0.14
N ASP A 294 -8.33 -21.57 1.14
CA ASP A 294 -9.31 -21.49 2.23
C ASP A 294 -9.95 -20.09 2.38
N ILE A 295 -11.23 -20.07 2.70
CA ILE A 295 -11.94 -18.87 3.13
C ILE A 295 -12.29 -18.99 4.60
N THR A 296 -11.82 -18.03 5.40
CA THR A 296 -12.10 -17.96 6.83
C THR A 296 -13.08 -16.82 7.11
N LEU A 297 -14.22 -17.15 7.70
CA LEU A 297 -15.24 -16.20 8.14
C LEU A 297 -15.24 -16.11 9.66
N VAL A 298 -15.05 -14.92 10.19
CA VAL A 298 -15.08 -14.69 11.63
C VAL A 298 -16.18 -13.69 11.96
N SER A 299 -17.11 -14.07 12.83
CA SER A 299 -18.13 -13.16 13.36
C SER A 299 -17.71 -12.70 14.75
N ILE A 300 -17.59 -11.40 14.96
CA ILE A 300 -17.26 -10.82 16.26
C ILE A 300 -18.50 -10.16 16.90
N PRO A 301 -18.65 -10.19 18.23
CA PRO A 301 -19.73 -9.49 18.92
C PRO A 301 -19.73 -8.00 18.56
N ASN A 302 -20.93 -7.41 18.52
CA ASN A 302 -21.04 -5.96 18.29
C ASN A 302 -20.33 -5.22 19.42
N ARG A 303 -19.44 -4.29 19.09
CA ARG A 303 -18.88 -3.37 20.08
C ARG A 303 -20.04 -2.55 20.69
N ARG A 304 -20.09 -2.52 22.01
CA ARG A 304 -21.06 -1.71 22.76
C ARG A 304 -20.69 -0.24 22.70
#